data_bdbb9e1b52d82c2e1a8bbe1f51b5f0e4
#
_entry.id   bdbb9e1b52d82c2e1a8bbe1f51b5f0e4
#
_cell.length_a   1.000
_cell.length_b   1.000
_cell.length_c   1.000
_cell.angle_alpha   90.00
_cell.angle_beta   90.00
_cell.angle_gamma   90.00
#
_symmetry.space_group_name_H-M   'P 1'
#
loop_
_entity.id
_entity.type
_entity.pdbx_description
1 polymer ?
#
loop_
_entity_poly.entity_id
_entity_poly.type
_entity_poly.pdbx_seq_one_letter_code
_entity_poly.pdbx_strand_id
1 'polypeptide(L)'
;QHTRRRRQRQMCIRDRIDLMAKLPGLGPRSARRAVLHLIRKKSTLFNPLSKQMAKVFEQARECLNCGNIGTSEMCEICEDQKRMNGQICIVEDVSDLWAMERTSVFKGRYHVLGGTLSALDGIGPNELKIPKLIKRLESEEVHEVILALNATLEGQTTAHYIAEQIENKVSVTSLARGVPMGGELDYLDEGTISAALNARGKI
;
A
#
# COMPACT_ATOMS: atom_id res chain seq x y z
N GLN A 1 -20.22 20.48 41.76
CA GLN A 1 -19.84 20.89 40.39
C GLN A 1 -18.40 20.51 40.02
N HIS A 2 -17.44 20.40 40.96
CA HIS A 2 -16.06 20.06 40.68
C HIS A 2 -15.85 18.60 40.21
N THR A 3 -16.63 17.65 40.71
CA THR A 3 -16.50 16.22 40.34
C THR A 3 -17.01 15.90 38.95
N ARG A 4 -18.04 16.60 38.46
CA ARG A 4 -18.56 16.46 37.07
C ARG A 4 -17.57 16.96 36.03
N ARG A 5 -16.89 18.10 36.28
CA ARG A 5 -15.85 18.64 35.35
C ARG A 5 -14.57 17.79 35.31
N ARG A 6 -14.19 17.13 36.43
CA ARG A 6 -13.05 16.18 36.43
C ARG A 6 -13.38 14.91 35.63
N ARG A 7 -14.58 14.35 35.75
CA ARG A 7 -15.01 13.20 34.93
C ARG A 7 -15.06 13.53 33.44
N GLN A 8 -15.58 14.67 33.04
CA GLN A 8 -15.59 15.09 31.64
C GLN A 8 -14.20 15.29 31.06
N ARG A 9 -13.25 15.90 31.80
CA ARG A 9 -11.86 16.06 31.33
C ARG A 9 -11.12 14.73 31.19
N GLN A 10 -11.34 13.79 32.08
CA GLN A 10 -10.74 12.45 31.98
C GLN A 10 -11.36 11.64 30.83
N MET A 11 -12.66 11.76 30.57
CA MET A 11 -13.31 11.17 29.42
C MET A 11 -12.69 11.69 28.12
N CYS A 12 -12.55 13.00 27.97
CA CYS A 12 -11.94 13.58 26.76
C CYS A 12 -10.51 13.12 26.44
N ILE A 13 -9.67 12.84 27.45
CA ILE A 13 -8.31 12.31 27.23
C ILE A 13 -8.37 10.82 26.89
N ARG A 14 -9.23 10.08 27.55
CA ARG A 14 -9.42 8.65 27.31
C ARG A 14 -9.90 8.38 25.88
N ASP A 15 -10.87 9.16 25.39
CA ASP A 15 -11.38 9.06 24.03
C ASP A 15 -10.27 9.26 22.97
N ARG A 16 -9.32 10.19 23.22
CA ARG A 16 -8.17 10.39 22.30
C ARG A 16 -7.19 9.21 22.35
N ILE A 17 -6.98 8.63 23.53
CA ILE A 17 -6.17 7.42 23.69
C ILE A 17 -6.81 6.25 22.93
N ASP A 18 -8.12 6.09 23.04
CA ASP A 18 -8.87 5.02 22.38
C ASP A 18 -8.86 5.19 20.85
N LEU A 19 -8.96 6.42 20.36
CA LEU A 19 -8.81 6.71 18.92
C LEU A 19 -7.39 6.42 18.43
N MET A 20 -6.36 6.85 19.18
CA MET A 20 -4.97 6.56 18.82
C MET A 20 -4.65 5.06 18.88
N ALA A 21 -5.30 4.31 19.76
CA ALA A 21 -5.12 2.86 19.86
C ALA A 21 -5.73 2.08 18.69
N LYS A 22 -6.55 2.72 17.86
CA LYS A 22 -7.07 2.14 16.62
C LYS A 22 -6.08 2.22 15.45
N LEU A 23 -5.02 3.02 15.60
CA LEU A 23 -4.00 3.11 14.56
C LEU A 23 -3.13 1.85 14.55
N PRO A 24 -2.77 1.34 13.35
CA PRO A 24 -1.92 0.16 13.22
C PRO A 24 -0.59 0.36 13.98
N GLY A 25 -0.14 -0.65 14.70
CA GLY A 25 1.10 -0.61 15.47
C GLY A 25 1.02 0.20 16.78
N LEU A 26 -0.08 0.87 17.10
CA LEU A 26 -0.28 1.60 18.35
C LEU A 26 -1.19 0.82 19.30
N GLY A 27 -0.59 -0.03 20.12
CA GLY A 27 -1.32 -0.65 21.24
C GLY A 27 -1.71 0.37 22.33
N PRO A 28 -2.61 0.01 23.29
CA PRO A 28 -3.14 0.94 24.30
C PRO A 28 -2.07 1.66 25.14
N ARG A 29 -0.95 0.99 25.43
CA ARG A 29 0.18 1.60 26.19
C ARG A 29 0.89 2.66 25.36
N SER A 30 1.18 2.37 24.09
CA SER A 30 1.85 3.29 23.16
C SER A 30 0.94 4.47 22.81
N ALA A 31 -0.34 4.24 22.57
CA ALA A 31 -1.34 5.27 22.35
C ALA A 31 -1.43 6.25 23.53
N ARG A 32 -1.47 5.75 24.77
CA ARG A 32 -1.44 6.59 25.98
C ARG A 32 -0.18 7.45 26.05
N ARG A 33 1.00 6.86 25.79
CA ARG A 33 2.27 7.59 25.79
C ARG A 33 2.27 8.68 24.71
N ALA A 34 1.81 8.38 23.50
CA ALA A 34 1.71 9.33 22.39
C ALA A 34 0.78 10.51 22.73
N VAL A 35 -0.44 10.25 23.23
CA VAL A 35 -1.40 11.31 23.60
C VAL A 35 -0.83 12.21 24.69
N LEU A 36 -0.26 11.63 25.76
CA LEU A 36 0.34 12.43 26.83
C LEU A 36 1.55 13.24 26.35
N HIS A 37 2.34 12.69 25.42
CA HIS A 37 3.45 13.44 24.82
C HIS A 37 2.94 14.63 23.99
N LEU A 38 1.92 14.44 23.16
CA LEU A 38 1.29 15.49 22.36
C LEU A 38 0.70 16.59 23.24
N ILE A 39 0.05 16.23 24.37
CA ILE A 39 -0.48 17.22 25.33
C ILE A 39 0.65 18.07 25.93
N ARG A 40 1.78 17.44 26.32
CA ARG A 40 2.95 18.15 26.86
C ARG A 40 3.64 19.06 25.82
N LYS A 41 3.63 18.64 24.56
CA LYS A 41 4.24 19.37 23.43
C LYS A 41 3.20 20.06 22.54
N LYS A 42 2.23 20.72 23.18
CA LYS A 42 1.08 21.29 22.49
C LYS A 42 1.46 22.29 21.39
N SER A 43 2.30 23.26 21.67
CA SER A 43 2.68 24.31 20.73
C SER A 43 3.70 23.86 19.71
N THR A 44 4.65 23.03 20.13
CA THR A 44 5.80 22.63 19.31
C THR A 44 5.54 21.40 18.43
N LEU A 45 4.57 20.55 18.80
CA LEU A 45 4.28 19.32 18.07
C LEU A 45 2.81 19.16 17.73
N PHE A 46 1.90 19.22 18.72
CA PHE A 46 0.48 18.92 18.48
C PHE A 46 -0.18 19.91 17.50
N ASN A 47 -0.02 21.22 17.73
CA ASN A 47 -0.66 22.22 16.87
C ASN A 47 -0.16 22.16 15.42
N PRO A 48 1.16 22.10 15.12
CA PRO A 48 1.64 21.94 13.77
C PRO A 48 1.16 20.61 13.13
N LEU A 49 1.25 19.51 13.87
CA LEU A 49 0.84 18.20 13.38
C LEU A 49 -0.66 18.17 13.01
N SER A 50 -1.53 18.61 13.92
CA SER A 50 -2.98 18.60 13.68
C SER A 50 -3.37 19.51 12.50
N LYS A 51 -2.73 20.68 12.38
CA LYS A 51 -2.97 21.59 11.26
C LYS A 51 -2.52 20.99 9.93
N GLN A 52 -1.34 20.38 9.89
CA GLN A 52 -0.85 19.74 8.66
C GLN A 52 -1.66 18.50 8.29
N MET A 53 -2.04 17.68 9.27
CA MET A 53 -2.91 16.52 9.01
C MET A 53 -4.25 16.98 8.43
N ALA A 54 -4.92 17.95 9.04
CA ALA A 54 -6.19 18.46 8.52
C ALA A 54 -6.04 18.94 7.07
N LYS A 55 -5.01 19.74 6.78
CA LYS A 55 -4.73 20.24 5.42
C LYS A 55 -4.50 19.11 4.42
N VAL A 56 -3.70 18.10 4.79
CA VAL A 56 -3.41 16.96 3.91
C VAL A 56 -4.68 16.16 3.65
N PHE A 57 -5.49 15.88 4.68
CA PHE A 57 -6.73 15.12 4.50
C PHE A 57 -7.77 15.85 3.64
N GLU A 58 -7.85 17.18 3.72
CA GLU A 58 -8.72 17.98 2.85
C GLU A 58 -8.27 17.92 1.37
N GLN A 59 -6.98 17.85 1.11
CA GLN A 59 -6.39 17.90 -0.22
C GLN A 59 -6.09 16.53 -0.83
N ALA A 60 -5.97 15.48 0.02
CA ALA A 60 -5.65 14.15 -0.45
C ALA A 60 -6.73 13.62 -1.41
N ARG A 61 -6.30 13.19 -2.57
CA ARG A 61 -7.13 12.60 -3.61
C ARG A 61 -6.49 11.30 -4.09
N GLU A 62 -7.31 10.35 -4.43
CA GLU A 62 -6.87 9.16 -5.12
C GLU A 62 -6.73 9.46 -6.62
N CYS A 63 -5.60 9.08 -7.22
CA CYS A 63 -5.37 9.25 -8.65
C CYS A 63 -6.42 8.51 -9.46
N LEU A 64 -7.11 9.22 -10.35
CA LEU A 64 -8.17 8.65 -11.19
C LEU A 64 -7.66 7.56 -12.14
N ASN A 65 -6.38 7.49 -12.43
CA ASN A 65 -5.82 6.46 -13.32
C ASN A 65 -5.25 5.26 -12.54
N CYS A 66 -4.32 5.49 -11.61
CA CYS A 66 -3.56 4.40 -11.00
C CYS A 66 -3.95 4.06 -9.56
N GLY A 67 -4.75 4.88 -8.88
CA GLY A 67 -5.11 4.66 -7.47
C GLY A 67 -4.04 5.09 -6.45
N ASN A 68 -2.96 5.77 -6.87
CA ASN A 68 -2.01 6.39 -5.95
C ASN A 68 -2.66 7.57 -5.19
N ILE A 69 -2.13 7.91 -4.04
CA ILE A 69 -2.60 9.07 -3.26
C ILE A 69 -1.74 10.29 -3.59
N GLY A 70 -2.38 11.39 -3.93
CA GLY A 70 -1.77 12.68 -4.25
C GLY A 70 -2.68 13.83 -3.88
N THR A 71 -2.39 15.04 -4.41
CA THR A 71 -3.20 16.26 -4.21
C THR A 71 -3.90 16.73 -5.48
N SER A 72 -3.71 16.02 -6.58
CA SER A 72 -4.33 16.25 -7.89
C SER A 72 -5.15 15.05 -8.34
N GLU A 73 -6.02 15.22 -9.34
CA GLU A 73 -6.83 14.14 -9.92
C GLU A 73 -5.96 13.08 -10.60
N MET A 74 -4.87 13.51 -11.23
CA MET A 74 -3.83 12.65 -11.77
C MET A 74 -2.55 12.84 -10.96
N CYS A 75 -1.86 11.76 -10.61
CA CYS A 75 -0.59 11.86 -9.89
C CYS A 75 0.58 12.11 -10.87
N GLU A 76 1.66 12.67 -10.34
CA GLU A 76 2.88 12.99 -11.10
C GLU A 76 3.42 11.80 -11.92
N ILE A 77 3.29 10.58 -11.40
CA ILE A 77 3.71 9.36 -12.11
C ILE A 77 2.86 9.10 -13.36
N CYS A 78 1.55 9.37 -13.29
CA CYS A 78 0.65 9.17 -14.41
C CYS A 78 0.72 10.30 -15.44
N GLU A 79 1.08 11.52 -15.02
CA GLU A 79 1.26 12.68 -15.88
C GLU A 79 2.61 12.67 -16.64
N ASP A 80 3.63 12.00 -16.07
CA ASP A 80 4.95 11.94 -16.71
C ASP A 80 4.91 11.08 -17.98
N GLN A 81 5.00 11.74 -19.13
CA GLN A 81 5.01 11.09 -20.45
C GLN A 81 6.21 10.15 -20.64
N LYS A 82 7.34 10.39 -19.96
CA LYS A 82 8.50 9.50 -20.03
C LYS A 82 8.24 8.13 -19.43
N ARG A 83 7.19 8.00 -18.61
CA ARG A 83 6.74 6.74 -18.02
C ARG A 83 5.72 5.99 -18.86
N MET A 84 5.33 6.54 -20.01
CA MET A 84 4.46 5.88 -21.00
C MET A 84 5.27 4.92 -21.88
N ASN A 85 5.98 4.00 -21.24
CA ASN A 85 6.84 3.02 -21.92
C ASN A 85 6.15 1.66 -22.15
N GLY A 86 4.83 1.60 -22.03
CA GLY A 86 4.04 0.37 -22.24
C GLY A 86 4.12 -0.64 -21.07
N GLN A 87 4.72 -0.30 -19.95
CA GLN A 87 4.81 -1.16 -18.78
C GLN A 87 3.93 -0.67 -17.63
N ILE A 88 3.14 -1.57 -17.03
CA ILE A 88 2.35 -1.28 -15.83
C ILE A 88 2.75 -2.26 -14.73
N CYS A 89 3.18 -1.72 -13.58
CA CYS A 89 3.45 -2.48 -12.37
C CYS A 89 2.20 -2.47 -11.47
N ILE A 90 1.68 -3.65 -11.17
CA ILE A 90 0.51 -3.82 -10.31
C ILE A 90 1.00 -4.06 -8.89
N VAL A 91 0.52 -3.25 -7.96
CA VAL A 91 0.82 -3.33 -6.53
C VAL A 91 -0.45 -3.48 -5.71
N GLU A 92 -0.32 -4.03 -4.52
CA GLU A 92 -1.44 -4.24 -3.60
C GLU A 92 -1.94 -2.94 -3.00
N ASP A 93 -1.02 -2.13 -2.46
CA ASP A 93 -1.34 -0.87 -1.77
C ASP A 93 -0.41 0.27 -2.23
N VAL A 94 -0.78 1.49 -1.88
CA VAL A 94 0.00 2.72 -2.12
C VAL A 94 1.37 2.66 -1.44
N SER A 95 1.47 2.03 -0.27
CA SER A 95 2.74 1.81 0.44
C SER A 95 3.75 1.02 -0.40
N ASP A 96 3.28 0.02 -1.15
CA ASP A 96 4.12 -0.80 -2.03
C ASP A 96 4.59 0.01 -3.23
N LEU A 97 3.69 0.81 -3.83
CA LEU A 97 4.06 1.75 -4.88
C LEU A 97 5.18 2.69 -4.42
N TRP A 98 5.03 3.29 -3.24
CA TRP A 98 6.05 4.19 -2.71
C TRP A 98 7.36 3.48 -2.37
N ALA A 99 7.31 2.21 -1.96
CA ALA A 99 8.49 1.39 -1.76
C ALA A 99 9.23 1.14 -3.07
N MET A 100 8.50 0.82 -4.15
CA MET A 100 9.06 0.64 -5.49
C MET A 100 9.68 1.95 -6.02
N GLU A 101 8.98 3.07 -5.91
CA GLU A 101 9.45 4.38 -6.38
C GLU A 101 10.73 4.84 -5.68
N ARG A 102 10.91 4.54 -4.39
CA ARG A 102 12.16 4.84 -3.66
C ARG A 102 13.38 4.19 -4.29
N THR A 103 13.23 3.07 -4.96
CA THR A 103 14.34 2.40 -5.64
C THR A 103 14.77 3.13 -6.91
N SER A 104 13.88 3.89 -7.52
CA SER A 104 14.05 4.58 -8.80
C SER A 104 14.45 3.65 -9.97
N VAL A 105 14.27 2.34 -9.82
CA VAL A 105 14.61 1.33 -10.84
C VAL A 105 13.53 1.23 -11.90
N PHE A 106 12.26 1.13 -11.47
CA PHE A 106 11.13 1.01 -12.39
C PHE A 106 10.78 2.36 -13.01
N LYS A 107 10.63 2.40 -14.33
CA LYS A 107 10.37 3.62 -15.11
C LYS A 107 9.03 3.61 -15.84
N GLY A 108 8.19 2.62 -15.59
CA GLY A 108 6.82 2.55 -16.10
C GLY A 108 5.81 3.19 -15.16
N ARG A 109 4.54 2.88 -15.38
CA ARG A 109 3.41 3.34 -14.57
C ARG A 109 2.93 2.25 -13.63
N TYR A 110 2.14 2.64 -12.63
CA TYR A 110 1.61 1.72 -11.63
C TYR A 110 0.10 1.57 -11.74
N HIS A 111 -0.41 0.51 -11.12
CA HIS A 111 -1.81 0.34 -10.80
C HIS A 111 -1.95 -0.25 -9.40
N VAL A 112 -2.63 0.47 -8.51
CA VAL A 112 -2.87 0.08 -7.12
C VAL A 112 -4.22 -0.63 -7.05
N LEU A 113 -4.24 -1.87 -6.59
CA LEU A 113 -5.48 -2.68 -6.47
C LEU A 113 -6.36 -2.22 -5.32
N GLY A 114 -5.76 -1.78 -4.21
CA GLY A 114 -6.44 -1.44 -2.96
C GLY A 114 -6.61 -2.61 -2.01
N GLY A 115 -5.93 -3.73 -2.26
CA GLY A 115 -5.95 -4.95 -1.45
C GLY A 115 -5.73 -6.21 -2.27
N THR A 116 -6.08 -7.35 -1.69
CA THR A 116 -6.03 -8.68 -2.30
C THR A 116 -7.39 -9.37 -2.24
N LEU A 117 -7.61 -10.38 -3.07
CA LEU A 117 -8.76 -11.25 -2.97
C LEU A 117 -8.73 -11.98 -1.62
N SER A 118 -9.83 -11.94 -0.88
CA SER A 118 -9.97 -12.62 0.40
C SER A 118 -11.38 -13.20 0.54
N ALA A 119 -11.48 -14.50 0.51
CA ALA A 119 -12.76 -15.19 0.73
C ALA A 119 -13.24 -15.04 2.18
N LEU A 120 -12.31 -14.91 3.13
CA LEU A 120 -12.63 -14.76 4.55
C LEU A 120 -13.23 -13.38 4.84
N ASP A 121 -12.71 -12.34 4.18
CA ASP A 121 -13.17 -10.95 4.35
C ASP A 121 -14.26 -10.56 3.34
N GLY A 122 -14.64 -11.48 2.45
CA GLY A 122 -15.64 -11.25 1.40
C GLY A 122 -15.18 -10.27 0.32
N ILE A 123 -13.85 -10.13 0.12
CA ILE A 123 -13.27 -9.24 -0.88
C ILE A 123 -13.13 -10.00 -2.20
N GLY A 124 -13.98 -9.68 -3.16
CA GLY A 124 -13.96 -10.21 -4.51
C GLY A 124 -13.29 -9.26 -5.51
N PRO A 125 -13.28 -9.63 -6.82
CA PRO A 125 -12.67 -8.81 -7.85
C PRO A 125 -13.29 -7.43 -8.04
N ASN A 126 -14.58 -7.28 -7.70
CA ASN A 126 -15.31 -6.01 -7.86
C ASN A 126 -14.99 -5.00 -6.74
N GLU A 127 -14.61 -5.47 -5.57
CA GLU A 127 -14.18 -4.65 -4.44
C GLU A 127 -12.76 -4.10 -4.66
N LEU A 128 -11.99 -4.77 -5.50
CA LEU A 128 -10.66 -4.34 -5.93
C LEU A 128 -10.74 -3.54 -7.25
N LYS A 129 -9.68 -2.80 -7.57
CA LYS A 129 -9.62 -2.00 -8.81
C LYS A 129 -9.27 -2.83 -10.06
N ILE A 130 -9.54 -4.14 -10.04
CA ILE A 130 -9.28 -5.04 -11.17
C ILE A 130 -10.12 -4.67 -12.42
N PRO A 131 -11.42 -4.38 -12.32
CA PRO A 131 -12.19 -3.94 -13.49
C PRO A 131 -11.64 -2.64 -14.11
N LYS A 132 -11.10 -1.75 -13.29
CA LYS A 132 -10.45 -0.52 -13.76
C LYS A 132 -9.13 -0.80 -14.47
N LEU A 133 -8.35 -1.76 -13.98
CA LEU A 133 -7.14 -2.24 -14.66
C LEU A 133 -7.47 -2.76 -16.06
N ILE A 134 -8.47 -3.63 -16.18
CA ILE A 134 -8.86 -4.23 -17.46
C ILE A 134 -9.25 -3.13 -18.48
N LYS A 135 -10.07 -2.17 -18.06
CA LYS A 135 -10.44 -1.03 -18.91
C LYS A 135 -9.22 -0.21 -19.33
N ARG A 136 -8.27 -0.03 -18.42
CA ARG A 136 -7.04 0.70 -18.68
C ARG A 136 -6.18 -0.01 -19.73
N LEU A 137 -6.05 -1.34 -19.64
CA LEU A 137 -5.33 -2.15 -20.63
C LEU A 137 -5.98 -2.11 -22.03
N GLU A 138 -7.27 -1.81 -22.13
CA GLU A 138 -7.97 -1.65 -23.39
C GLU A 138 -7.80 -0.25 -24.00
N SER A 139 -7.54 0.77 -23.18
CA SER A 139 -7.43 2.17 -23.57
C SER A 139 -6.01 2.68 -23.74
N GLU A 140 -5.02 2.00 -23.17
CA GLU A 140 -3.61 2.38 -23.20
C GLU A 140 -2.79 1.35 -23.99
N GLU A 141 -1.75 1.79 -24.65
CA GLU A 141 -0.78 0.91 -25.32
C GLU A 141 0.13 0.27 -24.25
N VAL A 142 -0.24 -0.94 -23.81
CA VAL A 142 0.48 -1.71 -22.79
C VAL A 142 0.94 -3.02 -23.39
N HIS A 143 2.23 -3.32 -23.26
CA HIS A 143 2.83 -4.57 -23.74
C HIS A 143 3.28 -5.49 -22.59
N GLU A 144 3.47 -4.96 -21.38
CA GLU A 144 3.87 -5.74 -20.22
C GLU A 144 3.13 -5.30 -18.95
N VAL A 145 2.61 -6.27 -18.22
CA VAL A 145 2.08 -6.12 -16.87
C VAL A 145 2.99 -6.87 -15.90
N ILE A 146 3.53 -6.16 -14.91
CA ILE A 146 4.38 -6.71 -13.87
C ILE A 146 3.56 -6.87 -12.59
N LEU A 147 3.37 -8.10 -12.13
CA LEU A 147 2.65 -8.39 -10.88
C LEU A 147 3.63 -8.29 -9.69
N ALA A 148 3.54 -7.17 -8.96
CA ALA A 148 4.35 -6.88 -7.79
C ALA A 148 3.51 -6.98 -6.51
N LEU A 149 2.79 -8.09 -6.35
CA LEU A 149 1.97 -8.37 -5.18
C LEU A 149 2.79 -9.10 -4.10
N ASN A 150 2.34 -9.00 -2.86
CA ASN A 150 2.99 -9.64 -1.74
C ASN A 150 3.01 -11.19 -1.92
N ALA A 151 4.04 -11.84 -1.40
CA ALA A 151 4.20 -13.29 -1.51
C ALA A 151 3.32 -14.09 -0.53
N THR A 152 2.20 -13.51 -0.07
CA THR A 152 1.16 -14.16 0.73
C THR A 152 0.29 -15.07 -0.14
N LEU A 153 -0.50 -15.94 0.48
CA LEU A 153 -1.45 -16.79 -0.25
C LEU A 153 -2.48 -15.95 -1.04
N GLU A 154 -3.02 -14.92 -0.39
CA GLU A 154 -3.98 -14.00 -0.99
C GLU A 154 -3.36 -13.21 -2.16
N GLY A 155 -2.12 -12.72 -1.98
CA GLY A 155 -1.39 -12.02 -3.03
C GLY A 155 -1.12 -12.92 -4.24
N GLN A 156 -0.75 -14.18 -4.01
CA GLN A 156 -0.54 -15.17 -5.09
C GLN A 156 -1.85 -15.52 -5.81
N THR A 157 -2.93 -15.75 -5.05
CA THR A 157 -4.26 -16.01 -5.63
C THR A 157 -4.72 -14.83 -6.49
N THR A 158 -4.52 -13.61 -5.99
CA THR A 158 -4.84 -12.38 -6.72
C THR A 158 -4.00 -12.25 -7.99
N ALA A 159 -2.70 -12.55 -7.91
CA ALA A 159 -1.81 -12.52 -9.07
C ALA A 159 -2.26 -13.52 -10.15
N HIS A 160 -2.58 -14.75 -9.78
CA HIS A 160 -3.09 -15.75 -10.73
C HIS A 160 -4.40 -15.33 -11.36
N TYR A 161 -5.35 -14.84 -10.56
CA TYR A 161 -6.62 -14.35 -11.07
C TYR A 161 -6.44 -13.23 -12.11
N ILE A 162 -5.58 -12.24 -11.81
CA ILE A 162 -5.31 -11.15 -12.75
C ILE A 162 -4.64 -11.69 -14.02
N ALA A 163 -3.64 -12.57 -13.88
CA ALA A 163 -2.95 -13.17 -15.02
C ALA A 163 -3.93 -13.87 -15.97
N GLU A 164 -4.83 -14.69 -15.47
CA GLU A 164 -5.86 -15.38 -16.26
C GLU A 164 -6.78 -14.40 -17.03
N GLN A 165 -7.10 -13.25 -16.43
CA GLN A 165 -7.97 -12.24 -17.06
C GLN A 165 -7.29 -11.49 -18.22
N ILE A 166 -5.95 -11.43 -18.24
CA ILE A 166 -5.19 -10.59 -19.17
C ILE A 166 -4.17 -11.36 -20.03
N GLU A 167 -3.99 -12.67 -19.82
CA GLU A 167 -2.97 -13.51 -20.47
C GLU A 167 -2.94 -13.40 -21.99
N ASN A 168 -4.11 -13.26 -22.60
CA ASN A 168 -4.22 -13.16 -24.06
C ASN A 168 -4.08 -11.72 -24.62
N LYS A 169 -3.87 -10.74 -23.75
CA LYS A 169 -3.85 -9.31 -24.12
C LYS A 169 -2.45 -8.72 -24.07
N VAL A 170 -1.67 -9.06 -23.03
CA VAL A 170 -0.37 -8.47 -22.72
C VAL A 170 0.58 -9.53 -22.14
N SER A 171 1.89 -9.28 -22.22
CA SER A 171 2.86 -10.09 -21.49
C SER A 171 2.71 -9.89 -19.98
N VAL A 172 2.65 -10.98 -19.23
CA VAL A 172 2.50 -10.95 -17.77
C VAL A 172 3.78 -11.49 -17.13
N THR A 173 4.38 -10.68 -16.29
CA THR A 173 5.57 -11.05 -15.51
C THR A 173 5.32 -10.85 -14.02
N SER A 174 6.16 -11.41 -13.16
CA SER A 174 6.09 -11.19 -11.71
C SER A 174 7.48 -10.89 -11.14
N LEU A 175 7.52 -10.28 -9.97
CA LEU A 175 8.79 -10.08 -9.27
C LEU A 175 9.44 -11.44 -8.96
N ALA A 176 10.77 -11.49 -9.13
CA ALA A 176 11.56 -12.67 -8.78
C ALA A 176 11.42 -12.97 -7.28
N ARG A 177 11.32 -14.25 -6.95
CA ARG A 177 11.30 -14.77 -5.58
C ARG A 177 12.58 -15.55 -5.33
N GLY A 178 13.13 -15.39 -4.13
CA GLY A 178 14.36 -16.13 -3.80
C GLY A 178 15.08 -15.59 -2.58
N VAL A 179 16.34 -15.99 -2.44
CA VAL A 179 17.22 -15.55 -1.36
C VAL A 179 17.46 -14.04 -1.44
N PRO A 180 17.13 -13.28 -0.39
CA PRO A 180 17.37 -11.84 -0.39
C PRO A 180 18.88 -11.53 -0.39
N MET A 181 19.25 -10.41 -1.02
CA MET A 181 20.63 -9.94 -1.02
C MET A 181 21.12 -9.71 0.41
N GLY A 182 22.25 -10.34 0.74
CA GLY A 182 22.83 -10.31 2.09
C GLY A 182 22.15 -11.26 3.09
N GLY A 183 21.20 -12.09 2.65
CA GLY A 183 20.61 -13.13 3.48
C GLY A 183 21.48 -14.38 3.56
N GLU A 184 21.59 -14.97 4.77
CA GLU A 184 22.23 -16.25 5.01
C GLU A 184 21.19 -17.38 4.93
N LEU A 185 21.51 -18.49 4.27
CA LEU A 185 20.57 -19.61 4.04
C LEU A 185 20.03 -20.21 5.34
N ASP A 186 20.84 -20.22 6.40
CA ASP A 186 20.47 -20.79 7.70
C ASP A 186 19.35 -20.02 8.42
N TYR A 187 19.10 -18.75 8.05
CA TYR A 187 18.03 -17.92 8.63
C TYR A 187 16.79 -17.83 7.75
N LEU A 188 16.75 -18.54 6.61
CA LEU A 188 15.59 -18.51 5.72
C LEU A 188 14.61 -19.65 6.05
N ASP A 189 13.34 -19.34 5.87
CA ASP A 189 12.29 -20.36 5.98
C ASP A 189 12.31 -21.32 4.78
N GLU A 190 11.74 -22.52 4.98
CA GLU A 190 11.69 -23.57 3.97
C GLU A 190 11.01 -23.15 2.68
N GLY A 191 9.97 -22.29 2.76
CA GLY A 191 9.25 -21.77 1.61
C GLY A 191 10.12 -20.88 0.74
N THR A 192 10.89 -19.97 1.35
CA THR A 192 11.85 -19.10 0.65
C THR A 192 12.95 -19.92 -0.03
N ILE A 193 13.52 -20.91 0.65
CA ILE A 193 14.54 -21.81 0.07
C ILE A 193 13.96 -22.60 -1.10
N SER A 194 12.77 -23.15 -0.95
CA SER A 194 12.08 -23.89 -2.01
C SER A 194 11.81 -23.02 -3.23
N ALA A 195 11.31 -21.79 -3.04
CA ALA A 195 11.08 -20.83 -4.11
C ALA A 195 12.39 -20.49 -4.86
N ALA A 196 13.48 -20.24 -4.12
CA ALA A 196 14.79 -19.96 -4.69
C ALA A 196 15.33 -21.13 -5.53
N LEU A 197 15.19 -22.38 -5.04
CA LEU A 197 15.58 -23.58 -5.76
C LEU A 197 14.78 -23.78 -7.05
N ASN A 198 13.47 -23.52 -7.02
CA ASN A 198 12.61 -23.61 -8.19
C ASN A 198 12.92 -22.54 -9.24
N ALA A 199 13.26 -21.33 -8.78
CA ALA A 199 13.59 -20.18 -9.63
C ALA A 199 15.10 -20.12 -10.02
N ARG A 200 15.90 -21.13 -9.69
CA ARG A 200 17.36 -21.12 -9.99
C ARG A 200 17.62 -20.95 -11.48
N GLY A 201 18.53 -20.05 -11.81
CA GLY A 201 19.03 -19.80 -13.18
C GLY A 201 20.44 -20.36 -13.41
N LYS A 202 20.85 -20.43 -14.67
CA LYS A 202 22.25 -20.66 -15.03
C LYS A 202 23.06 -19.39 -14.79
N ILE A 203 24.29 -19.55 -14.32
CA ILE A 203 25.27 -18.49 -14.16
C ILE A 203 26.05 -18.32 -15.47
#